data_d3946c0b863e8dacdcdc5c0d7e77b1c8
#
_entry.id   d3946c0b863e8dacdcdc5c0d7e77b1c8
#
_cell.length_a   1.000
_cell.length_b   1.000
_cell.length_c   1.000
_cell.angle_alpha   90.00
_cell.angle_beta   90.00
_cell.angle_gamma   90.00
#
_symmetry.space_group_name_H-M   'P 1'
#
loop_
_entity.id
_entity.type
_entity.pdbx_description
1 polymer ?
#
loop_
_entity_poly.entity_id
_entity_poly.type
_entity_poly.pdbx_seq_one_letter_code
_entity_poly.pdbx_strand_id
1 'polypeptide(L)' 'MTDKDLEQKSVDLMNLFLSFCDDSEVEKYIDVKNERRSESGEYLLAAIKKWLKDNVIEVEWEGEKAKLWTPWTK' A
#
# COMPACT_ATOMS: atom_id res chain seq x y z
N MET A 1 -15.28 2.04 -0.70
CA MET A 1 -14.04 2.39 0.04
C MET A 1 -13.87 3.89 0.03
N THR A 2 -13.73 4.48 1.19
CA THR A 2 -13.55 5.92 1.26
C THR A 2 -12.10 6.27 0.95
N ASP A 3 -11.84 7.53 0.71
CA ASP A 3 -10.49 7.96 0.43
C ASP A 3 -9.58 7.67 1.60
N LYS A 4 -10.09 7.79 2.81
CA LYS A 4 -9.31 7.54 3.98
C LYS A 4 -8.97 6.07 4.09
N ASP A 5 -9.91 5.21 3.80
CA ASP A 5 -9.66 3.77 3.82
C ASP A 5 -8.66 3.40 2.74
N LEU A 6 -8.78 4.01 1.58
CA LEU A 6 -7.86 3.74 0.49
C LEU A 6 -6.45 4.15 0.88
N GLU A 7 -6.32 5.29 1.51
CA GLU A 7 -5.02 5.77 1.95
C GLU A 7 -4.43 4.81 2.97
N GLN A 8 -5.22 4.41 3.95
CA GLN A 8 -4.72 3.54 5.00
C GLN A 8 -4.30 2.18 4.45
N LYS A 9 -5.10 1.61 3.56
CA LYS A 9 -4.76 0.32 3.00
C LYS A 9 -3.54 0.41 2.10
N SER A 10 -3.37 1.53 1.43
CA SER A 10 -2.19 1.73 0.60
C SER A 10 -0.94 1.76 1.46
N VAL A 11 -1.01 2.47 2.58
CA VAL A 11 0.11 2.54 3.50
C VAL A 11 0.40 1.16 4.08
N ASP A 12 -0.64 0.43 4.43
CA ASP A 12 -0.47 -0.91 4.99
C ASP A 12 0.22 -1.83 4.00
N LEU A 13 -0.17 -1.77 2.74
CA LEU A 13 0.46 -2.61 1.73
C LEU A 13 1.90 -2.18 1.47
N MET A 14 2.16 -0.89 1.49
CA MET A 14 3.52 -0.42 1.32
C MET A 14 4.39 -0.92 2.47
N ASN A 15 3.86 -0.86 3.68
CA ASN A 15 4.61 -1.34 4.84
C ASN A 15 4.86 -2.84 4.74
N LEU A 16 3.89 -3.58 4.24
CA LEU A 16 4.07 -5.01 4.05
C LEU A 16 5.18 -5.27 3.04
N PHE A 17 5.16 -4.53 1.94
CA PHE A 17 6.20 -4.67 0.93
C PHE A 17 7.57 -4.37 1.54
N LEU A 18 7.66 -3.29 2.29
CA LEU A 18 8.94 -2.91 2.87
C LEU A 18 9.45 -3.91 3.89
N SER A 19 8.53 -4.63 4.52
CA SER A 19 8.94 -5.62 5.49
C SER A 19 9.67 -6.80 4.85
N PHE A 20 9.53 -6.97 3.54
CA PHE A 20 10.23 -8.03 2.85
C PHE A 20 11.50 -7.53 2.16
N CYS A 21 11.79 -6.27 2.28
CA CYS A 21 12.97 -5.69 1.67
C CYS A 21 14.11 -5.65 2.65
N ASP A 22 15.33 -5.66 2.14
CA ASP A 22 16.47 -5.50 3.04
C ASP A 22 16.64 -4.00 3.32
N ASP A 23 17.57 -3.68 4.18
CA ASP A 23 17.77 -2.31 4.60
C ASP A 23 18.07 -1.35 3.46
N SER A 24 18.84 -1.78 2.51
CA SER A 24 19.18 -0.89 1.40
C SER A 24 17.98 -0.62 0.52
N GLU A 25 17.09 -1.62 0.38
CA GLU A 25 15.88 -1.41 -0.40
C GLU A 25 14.94 -0.46 0.33
N VAL A 26 14.84 -0.62 1.64
CA VAL A 26 13.98 0.25 2.42
C VAL A 26 14.43 1.69 2.30
N GLU A 27 15.74 1.91 2.27
CA GLU A 27 16.25 3.27 2.17
C GLU A 27 15.93 3.95 0.86
N LYS A 28 15.57 3.19 -0.16
CA LYS A 28 15.17 3.79 -1.41
C LYS A 28 13.80 4.42 -1.29
N TYR A 29 12.96 3.87 -0.43
CA TYR A 29 11.59 4.33 -0.32
C TYR A 29 11.31 5.15 0.92
N ILE A 30 12.15 5.06 1.92
CA ILE A 30 11.97 5.80 3.16
C ILE A 30 13.21 6.63 3.43
N ASP A 31 12.99 7.91 3.64
CA ASP A 31 14.06 8.81 4.02
C ASP A 31 14.11 8.75 5.54
N VAL A 32 14.87 7.82 6.05
CA VAL A 32 14.92 7.57 7.48
C VAL A 32 15.43 8.79 8.25
N LYS A 33 16.36 9.49 7.66
CA LYS A 33 16.94 10.64 8.32
C LYS A 33 15.91 11.73 8.60
N ASN A 34 15.03 11.97 7.66
CA ASN A 34 14.02 12.99 7.79
C ASN A 34 12.66 12.42 8.17
N GLU A 35 12.61 11.12 8.44
CA GLU A 35 11.41 10.45 8.89
C GLU A 35 10.21 10.65 7.97
N ARG A 36 10.44 10.46 6.70
CA ARG A 36 9.36 10.60 5.72
C ARG A 36 9.63 9.68 4.54
N ARG A 37 8.66 9.54 3.67
CA ARG A 37 8.86 8.74 2.47
C ARG A 37 9.77 9.52 1.52
N SER A 38 10.62 8.81 0.81
CA SER A 38 11.44 9.42 -0.21
C SER A 38 10.57 9.67 -1.43
N GLU A 39 11.12 10.27 -2.46
CA GLU A 39 10.40 10.50 -3.69
C GLU A 39 9.97 9.17 -4.29
N SER A 40 10.86 8.19 -4.30
CA SER A 40 10.52 6.85 -4.81
C SER A 40 9.44 6.22 -3.95
N GLY A 41 9.47 6.47 -2.65
CA GLY A 41 8.44 5.97 -1.75
C GLY A 41 7.08 6.58 -2.05
N GLU A 42 7.05 7.85 -2.41
CA GLU A 42 5.80 8.48 -2.77
C GLU A 42 5.25 7.90 -4.07
N TYR A 43 6.11 7.62 -5.03
CA TYR A 43 5.66 6.99 -6.26
C TYR A 43 5.13 5.59 -6.00
N LEU A 44 5.80 4.86 -5.13
CA LEU A 44 5.35 3.51 -4.80
C LEU A 44 3.98 3.56 -4.16
N LEU A 45 3.79 4.49 -3.23
CA LEU A 45 2.51 4.60 -2.55
C LEU A 45 1.40 4.98 -3.55
N ALA A 46 1.71 5.89 -4.46
CA ALA A 46 0.74 6.29 -5.47
C ALA A 46 0.36 5.11 -6.37
N ALA A 47 1.34 4.30 -6.73
CA ALA A 47 1.10 3.13 -7.56
C ALA A 47 0.24 2.11 -6.84
N ILE A 48 0.50 1.90 -5.56
CA ILE A 48 -0.30 0.98 -4.77
C ILE A 48 -1.73 1.50 -4.66
N LYS A 49 -1.87 2.79 -4.43
CA LYS A 49 -3.18 3.39 -4.28
C LYS A 49 -3.99 3.21 -5.57
N LYS A 50 -3.35 3.43 -6.71
CA LYS A 50 -4.03 3.27 -7.97
C LYS A 50 -4.43 1.82 -8.20
N TRP A 51 -3.54 0.91 -7.87
CA TRP A 51 -3.82 -0.50 -8.03
C TRP A 51 -5.00 -0.93 -7.18
N LEU A 52 -5.04 -0.48 -5.95
CA LEU A 52 -6.15 -0.80 -5.06
C LEU A 52 -7.45 -0.25 -5.60
N LYS A 53 -7.40 0.98 -6.08
CA LYS A 53 -8.58 1.60 -6.60
C LYS A 53 -9.15 0.82 -7.78
N ASP A 54 -8.27 0.31 -8.64
CA ASP A 54 -8.70 -0.38 -9.83
C ASP A 54 -9.07 -1.84 -9.60
N ASN A 55 -8.52 -2.44 -8.57
CA ASN A 55 -8.64 -3.90 -8.43
C ASN A 55 -9.39 -4.40 -7.21
N VAL A 56 -9.46 -3.61 -6.16
CA VAL A 56 -10.12 -4.10 -4.97
C VAL A 56 -11.29 -3.29 -4.51
N ILE A 57 -11.57 -2.24 -5.21
CA ILE A 57 -12.62 -1.40 -4.81
C ILE A 57 -13.90 -2.11 -4.67
N GLU A 58 -14.13 -3.15 -5.41
CA GLU A 58 -15.32 -3.84 -5.33
C GLU A 58 -15.47 -4.85 -4.28
N VAL A 59 -14.50 -5.13 -3.55
CA VAL A 59 -14.58 -6.15 -2.56
C VAL A 59 -15.37 -5.74 -1.36
N GLU A 60 -15.41 -4.47 -1.11
CA GLU A 60 -16.00 -4.03 0.08
C GLU A 60 -17.48 -4.15 0.17
N TRP A 61 -18.15 -4.30 -0.93
CA TRP A 61 -19.57 -4.37 -0.80
C TRP A 61 -20.00 -5.74 -0.38
N GLU A 62 -19.09 -6.61 -0.26
CA GLU A 62 -19.44 -7.90 0.16
C GLU A 62 -19.77 -7.82 1.58
N GLY A 63 -19.58 -6.76 2.18
CA GLY A 63 -19.93 -6.68 3.48
C GLY A 63 -18.82 -6.39 4.31
N GLU A 64 -19.02 -6.47 5.49
CA GLU A 64 -18.17 -6.07 6.39
C GLU A 64 -16.88 -6.67 6.44
N LYS A 65 -16.80 -7.80 6.07
CA LYS A 65 -15.58 -8.38 6.14
C LYS A 65 -14.93 -8.40 4.93
N ALA A 66 -15.15 -7.46 4.10
CA ALA A 66 -14.56 -7.44 2.83
C ALA A 66 -13.10 -7.64 2.91
N LYS A 67 -12.58 -8.64 2.27
CA LYS A 67 -11.23 -8.83 2.24
C LYS A 67 -10.70 -8.24 1.04
N LEU A 68 -9.51 -7.74 1.05
CA LEU A 68 -8.87 -7.22 -0.11
C LEU A 68 -8.63 -8.40 -1.02
N TRP A 69 -8.96 -8.25 -2.26
CA TRP A 69 -8.68 -9.28 -3.22
C TRP A 69 -7.24 -9.10 -3.63
N THR A 70 -6.45 -10.11 -3.50
CA THR A 70 -5.07 -10.04 -3.90
C THR A 70 -4.73 -11.29 -4.66
N PRO A 71 -3.97 -11.16 -5.73
CA PRO A 71 -3.67 -12.32 -6.56
C PRO A 71 -2.85 -13.36 -5.83
N TRP A 72 -2.16 -12.96 -4.81
CA TRP A 72 -1.32 -13.89 -4.11
C TRP A 72 -2.03 -14.55 -2.93
N THR A 73 -3.26 -14.18 -2.69
CA THR A 73 -3.99 -14.75 -1.60
C THR A 73 -4.95 -15.74 -2.14
N LYS A 74 -4.68 -16.92 -2.07
CA LYS A 74 -5.64 -17.82 -2.63
C LYS A 74 -6.15 -18.74 -1.62
#